data_3374b73753ab3608a8592132cdc94745
#
_entry.id   3374b73753ab3608a8592132cdc94745
#
_cell.length_a   1.000
_cell.length_b   1.000
_cell.length_c   1.000
_cell.angle_alpha   90.00
_cell.angle_beta   90.00
_cell.angle_gamma   90.00
#
_symmetry.space_group_name_H-M   'P 1'
#
loop_
_entity.id
_entity.type
_entity.pdbx_description
1 polymer ?
#
loop_
_entity_poly.entity_id
_entity_poly.type
_entity_poly.pdbx_seq_one_letter_code
_entity_poly.pdbx_strand_id
1 'polypeptide(L)'
;RFAIGGCAYSVANILGRAGASVTFVTPVGEQGVFGGFAAAQLAKLPFARPVLLPNEANGCCYCLVEANGERTFMSIHGAEYSFDPAWMARYAAERYAYGYVCGLEIEEKTGGLLVDYMKNAPVETWLYAPGPRGAGIDRARTDAIFALHPILHLSGSEAGALSGRDGLDDALLALHERTQAPIIATVGALGARVLLDKDTLLTVPGYPSSSVVDTIGAGDAHAGAVMLGLSRGMTLADAAALANRVCAKVVETEGATLSDEDFAALGLRED
;
A
#
# COMPACT_ATOMS: atom_id res chain seq x y z
N ARG A 1 -2.64 14.68 -18.32
CA ARG A 1 -1.32 14.14 -17.95
C ARG A 1 -1.44 12.66 -17.67
N PHE A 2 -0.47 11.84 -18.12
CA PHE A 2 -0.35 10.45 -17.71
C PHE A 2 0.70 10.36 -16.60
N ALA A 3 0.38 9.55 -15.58
CA ALA A 3 1.32 9.19 -14.53
C ALA A 3 1.18 7.69 -14.24
N ILE A 4 2.26 7.04 -13.87
CA ILE A 4 2.19 5.70 -13.32
C ILE A 4 1.67 5.80 -11.89
N GLY A 5 0.84 4.86 -11.48
CA GLY A 5 0.24 4.81 -10.15
C GLY A 5 -0.06 3.38 -9.74
N GLY A 6 -0.82 3.25 -8.67
CA GLY A 6 -1.21 2.00 -8.04
C GLY A 6 -0.60 1.85 -6.65
N CYS A 7 -1.38 1.26 -5.72
CA CYS A 7 -0.98 1.18 -4.30
C CYS A 7 0.37 0.48 -4.12
N ALA A 8 0.51 -0.71 -4.69
CA ALA A 8 1.76 -1.47 -4.60
C ALA A 8 2.94 -0.76 -5.29
N TYR A 9 2.69 -0.07 -6.41
CA TYR A 9 3.71 0.76 -7.05
C TYR A 9 4.18 1.88 -6.12
N SER A 10 3.26 2.61 -5.49
CA SER A 10 3.58 3.73 -4.60
C SER A 10 4.41 3.28 -3.40
N VAL A 11 4.03 2.14 -2.78
CA VAL A 11 4.79 1.50 -1.71
C VAL A 11 6.20 1.09 -2.17
N ALA A 12 6.30 0.37 -3.29
CA ALA A 12 7.58 -0.07 -3.84
C ALA A 12 8.50 1.10 -4.24
N ASN A 13 7.91 2.21 -4.71
CA ASN A 13 8.65 3.41 -5.08
C ASN A 13 9.31 4.07 -3.86
N ILE A 14 8.60 4.18 -2.72
CA ILE A 14 9.20 4.69 -1.48
C ILE A 14 10.37 3.80 -1.06
N LEU A 15 10.14 2.49 -0.96
CA LEU A 15 11.15 1.53 -0.52
C LEU A 15 12.38 1.49 -1.44
N GLY A 16 12.16 1.31 -2.75
CA GLY A 16 13.26 1.14 -3.70
C GLY A 16 14.10 2.40 -3.89
N ARG A 17 13.48 3.60 -3.85
CA ARG A 17 14.21 4.87 -3.92
C ARG A 17 14.95 5.20 -2.62
N ALA A 18 14.50 4.67 -1.49
CA ALA A 18 15.20 4.75 -0.20
C ALA A 18 16.37 3.76 -0.09
N GLY A 19 16.63 2.93 -1.11
CA GLY A 19 17.73 1.96 -1.12
C GLY A 19 17.38 0.60 -0.52
N ALA A 20 16.14 0.36 -0.10
CA ALA A 20 15.72 -0.95 0.39
C ALA A 20 15.76 -2.01 -0.73
N SER A 21 16.08 -3.25 -0.37
CA SER A 21 15.99 -4.38 -1.30
C SER A 21 14.51 -4.73 -1.54
N VAL A 22 14.04 -4.47 -2.75
CA VAL A 22 12.63 -4.63 -3.12
C VAL A 22 12.49 -5.51 -4.36
N THR A 23 11.53 -6.42 -4.33
CA THR A 23 11.04 -7.17 -5.49
C THR A 23 9.59 -6.76 -5.74
N PHE A 24 9.38 -5.90 -6.73
CA PHE A 24 8.05 -5.44 -7.12
C PHE A 24 7.58 -6.18 -8.37
N VAL A 25 6.75 -7.20 -8.19
CA VAL A 25 6.16 -7.98 -9.29
C VAL A 25 4.82 -7.38 -9.65
N THR A 26 4.63 -7.05 -10.92
CA THR A 26 3.39 -6.45 -11.42
C THR A 26 3.10 -6.91 -12.84
N PRO A 27 1.89 -7.38 -13.16
CA PRO A 27 1.51 -7.65 -14.53
C PRO A 27 1.28 -6.35 -15.32
N VAL A 28 1.61 -6.41 -16.60
CA VAL A 28 1.45 -5.29 -17.55
C VAL A 28 0.86 -5.84 -18.83
N GLY A 29 -0.35 -5.40 -19.16
CA GLY A 29 -0.98 -5.74 -20.44
C GLY A 29 -0.34 -4.94 -21.57
N GLU A 30 0.08 -5.62 -22.64
CA GLU A 30 0.78 -4.98 -23.76
C GLU A 30 -0.16 -4.35 -24.79
N GLN A 31 -1.48 -4.63 -24.69
CA GLN A 31 -2.45 -4.06 -25.62
C GLN A 31 -2.80 -2.60 -25.24
N GLY A 32 -2.96 -1.76 -26.27
CA GLY A 32 -3.35 -0.37 -26.11
C GLY A 32 -2.22 0.56 -25.64
N VAL A 33 -2.57 1.81 -25.42
CA VAL A 33 -1.60 2.88 -25.12
C VAL A 33 -1.09 2.86 -23.68
N PHE A 34 -1.87 2.34 -22.74
CA PHE A 34 -1.52 2.37 -21.31
C PHE A 34 -0.44 1.35 -20.97
N GLY A 35 -0.47 0.15 -21.57
CA GLY A 35 0.53 -0.88 -21.35
C GLY A 35 1.93 -0.45 -21.77
N GLY A 36 2.08 0.10 -22.98
CA GLY A 36 3.36 0.63 -23.44
C GLY A 36 3.92 1.75 -22.54
N PHE A 37 3.04 2.63 -22.06
CA PHE A 37 3.43 3.67 -21.10
C PHE A 37 3.89 3.05 -19.77
N ALA A 38 3.09 2.13 -19.18
CA ALA A 38 3.43 1.47 -17.92
C ALA A 38 4.76 0.72 -18.01
N ALA A 39 4.95 -0.10 -19.06
CA ALA A 39 6.18 -0.84 -19.29
C ALA A 39 7.41 0.08 -19.38
N ALA A 40 7.28 1.19 -20.13
CA ALA A 40 8.38 2.16 -20.27
C ALA A 40 8.72 2.89 -18.96
N GLN A 41 7.76 3.13 -18.06
CA GLN A 41 8.06 3.71 -16.75
C GLN A 41 8.66 2.66 -15.80
N LEU A 42 8.12 1.45 -15.77
CA LEU A 42 8.63 0.36 -14.93
C LEU A 42 10.06 -0.05 -15.29
N ALA A 43 10.42 0.01 -16.57
CA ALA A 43 11.78 -0.28 -17.04
C ALA A 43 12.86 0.65 -16.44
N LYS A 44 12.47 1.83 -15.95
CA LYS A 44 13.39 2.78 -15.28
C LYS A 44 13.63 2.42 -13.81
N LEU A 45 12.90 1.49 -13.25
CA LEU A 45 12.94 1.12 -11.84
C LEU A 45 13.71 -0.19 -11.66
N PRO A 46 14.89 -0.18 -11.03
CA PRO A 46 15.74 -1.36 -10.90
C PRO A 46 15.10 -2.46 -10.05
N PHE A 47 14.13 -2.13 -9.23
CA PHE A 47 13.39 -3.05 -8.35
C PHE A 47 12.09 -3.60 -8.98
N ALA A 48 11.63 -3.05 -10.12
CA ALA A 48 10.42 -3.54 -10.77
C ALA A 48 10.68 -4.82 -11.57
N ARG A 49 9.69 -5.72 -11.53
CA ARG A 49 9.70 -7.02 -12.23
C ARG A 49 8.38 -7.16 -12.99
N PRO A 50 8.22 -6.44 -14.11
CA PRO A 50 7.00 -6.53 -14.89
C PRO A 50 6.83 -7.92 -15.51
N VAL A 51 5.59 -8.42 -15.46
CA VAL A 51 5.14 -9.62 -16.18
C VAL A 51 4.33 -9.16 -17.37
N LEU A 52 4.89 -9.27 -18.55
CA LEU A 52 4.24 -8.81 -19.79
C LEU A 52 3.18 -9.79 -20.25
N LEU A 53 1.96 -9.31 -20.49
CA LEU A 53 0.80 -10.09 -20.93
C LEU A 53 0.37 -9.60 -22.32
N PRO A 54 0.85 -10.25 -23.41
CA PRO A 54 0.73 -9.74 -24.77
C PRO A 54 -0.70 -9.67 -25.31
N ASN A 55 -1.60 -10.45 -24.73
CA ASN A 55 -3.00 -10.52 -25.17
C ASN A 55 -3.98 -9.73 -24.29
N GLU A 56 -3.47 -9.02 -23.31
CA GLU A 56 -4.29 -8.24 -22.37
C GLU A 56 -4.03 -6.75 -22.52
N ALA A 57 -5.03 -5.94 -22.18
CA ALA A 57 -4.88 -4.49 -22.07
C ALA A 57 -4.53 -4.10 -20.64
N ASN A 58 -3.73 -3.08 -20.48
CA ASN A 58 -3.55 -2.42 -19.18
C ASN A 58 -4.72 -1.47 -18.93
N GLY A 59 -5.18 -1.43 -17.70
CA GLY A 59 -6.20 -0.50 -17.27
C GLY A 59 -5.68 0.91 -17.02
N CYS A 60 -6.57 1.76 -16.60
CA CYS A 60 -6.24 3.13 -16.17
C CYS A 60 -7.25 3.63 -15.14
N CYS A 61 -6.86 4.66 -14.41
CA CYS A 61 -7.74 5.36 -13.51
C CYS A 61 -7.82 6.84 -13.89
N TYR A 62 -9.03 7.34 -14.17
CA TYR A 62 -9.28 8.76 -14.34
C TYR A 62 -9.56 9.37 -12.97
N CYS A 63 -8.75 10.35 -12.60
CA CYS A 63 -8.97 11.14 -11.39
C CYS A 63 -9.64 12.45 -11.79
N LEU A 64 -10.91 12.62 -11.43
CA LEU A 64 -11.67 13.84 -11.60
C LEU A 64 -11.54 14.65 -10.32
N VAL A 65 -11.00 15.86 -10.44
CA VAL A 65 -10.78 16.77 -9.31
C VAL A 65 -11.76 17.92 -9.42
N GLU A 66 -12.60 18.10 -8.41
CA GLU A 66 -13.56 19.18 -8.32
C GLU A 66 -12.90 20.46 -7.80
N ALA A 67 -13.56 21.61 -7.99
CA ALA A 67 -13.04 22.92 -7.57
C ALA A 67 -12.86 23.03 -6.04
N ASN A 68 -13.58 22.23 -5.25
CA ASN A 68 -13.46 22.14 -3.80
C ASN A 68 -12.34 21.18 -3.32
N GLY A 69 -11.63 20.52 -4.28
CA GLY A 69 -10.60 19.54 -4.02
C GLY A 69 -11.10 18.10 -3.83
N GLU A 70 -12.42 17.87 -3.88
CA GLU A 70 -13.00 16.52 -3.88
C GLU A 70 -12.59 15.76 -5.14
N ARG A 71 -12.47 14.43 -5.01
CA ARG A 71 -11.99 13.57 -6.09
C ARG A 71 -12.91 12.39 -6.32
N THR A 72 -13.16 12.14 -7.60
CA THR A 72 -13.87 10.95 -8.07
C THR A 72 -12.92 10.13 -8.92
N PHE A 73 -12.76 8.85 -8.60
CA PHE A 73 -11.96 7.92 -9.36
C PHE A 73 -12.84 7.05 -10.26
N MET A 74 -12.51 7.00 -11.55
CA MET A 74 -13.14 6.09 -12.50
C MET A 74 -12.08 5.14 -13.03
N SER A 75 -12.06 3.90 -12.51
CA SER A 75 -11.07 2.90 -12.88
C SER A 75 -11.59 1.98 -13.96
N ILE A 76 -10.76 1.72 -14.95
CA ILE A 76 -10.90 0.62 -15.92
C ILE A 76 -9.85 -0.40 -15.51
N HIS A 77 -10.31 -1.56 -15.07
CA HIS A 77 -9.43 -2.64 -14.64
C HIS A 77 -8.90 -3.40 -15.85
N GLY A 78 -7.63 -3.72 -15.83
CA GLY A 78 -6.93 -4.47 -16.87
C GLY A 78 -6.02 -5.55 -16.29
N ALA A 79 -4.97 -5.87 -17.01
CA ALA A 79 -4.00 -6.90 -16.67
C ALA A 79 -3.41 -6.74 -15.25
N GLU A 80 -3.21 -5.48 -14.81
CA GLU A 80 -2.61 -5.13 -13.52
C GLU A 80 -3.42 -5.59 -12.30
N TYR A 81 -4.68 -5.97 -12.52
CA TYR A 81 -5.55 -6.52 -11.48
C TYR A 81 -5.58 -8.05 -11.45
N SER A 82 -4.81 -8.72 -12.31
CA SER A 82 -4.72 -10.18 -12.33
C SER A 82 -3.52 -10.70 -11.55
N PHE A 83 -3.61 -11.94 -11.09
CA PHE A 83 -2.53 -12.65 -10.43
C PHE A 83 -2.48 -14.10 -10.89
N ASP A 84 -1.26 -14.59 -11.17
CA ASP A 84 -0.96 -16.00 -11.40
C ASP A 84 0.23 -16.39 -10.52
N PRO A 85 0.11 -17.41 -9.66
CA PRO A 85 1.20 -17.88 -8.81
C PRO A 85 2.44 -18.33 -9.59
N ALA A 86 2.30 -18.70 -10.85
CA ALA A 86 3.44 -19.05 -11.71
C ALA A 86 4.43 -17.88 -11.89
N TRP A 87 3.96 -16.64 -11.83
CA TRP A 87 4.84 -15.48 -11.93
C TRP A 87 5.82 -15.36 -10.77
N MET A 88 5.45 -15.94 -9.64
CA MET A 88 6.24 -15.91 -8.40
C MET A 88 7.25 -17.07 -8.29
N ALA A 89 7.17 -18.07 -9.18
CA ALA A 89 8.00 -19.28 -9.09
C ALA A 89 9.50 -19.00 -9.06
N ARG A 90 9.96 -17.97 -9.81
CA ARG A 90 11.37 -17.57 -9.84
C ARG A 90 11.90 -17.00 -8.51
N TYR A 91 11.00 -16.57 -7.62
CA TYR A 91 11.33 -15.98 -6.32
C TYR A 91 11.13 -16.95 -5.15
N ALA A 92 10.76 -18.21 -5.42
CA ALA A 92 10.44 -19.21 -4.40
C ALA A 92 11.62 -19.54 -3.47
N ALA A 93 12.86 -19.36 -3.94
CA ALA A 93 14.07 -19.59 -3.15
C ALA A 93 14.49 -18.38 -2.31
N GLU A 94 13.92 -17.21 -2.55
CA GLU A 94 14.22 -15.98 -1.81
C GLU A 94 13.52 -15.99 -0.44
N ARG A 95 13.89 -15.05 0.41
CA ARG A 95 13.25 -14.80 1.71
C ARG A 95 13.01 -13.31 1.84
N TYR A 96 11.81 -12.96 2.27
CA TYR A 96 11.40 -11.57 2.45
C TYR A 96 10.94 -11.36 3.89
N ALA A 97 11.51 -10.38 4.57
CA ALA A 97 11.06 -10.00 5.90
C ALA A 97 9.62 -9.44 5.86
N TYR A 98 9.31 -8.69 4.81
CA TYR A 98 7.99 -8.08 4.65
C TYR A 98 7.45 -8.27 3.25
N GLY A 99 6.12 -8.51 3.17
CA GLY A 99 5.34 -8.46 1.94
C GLY A 99 4.23 -7.42 2.04
N TYR A 100 3.88 -6.80 0.93
CA TYR A 100 2.76 -5.86 0.83
C TYR A 100 1.71 -6.38 -0.12
N VAL A 101 0.45 -6.22 0.27
CA VAL A 101 -0.70 -6.48 -0.59
C VAL A 101 -1.81 -5.49 -0.26
N CYS A 102 -2.54 -5.04 -1.26
CA CYS A 102 -3.71 -4.18 -1.04
C CYS A 102 -5.02 -4.88 -1.41
N GLY A 103 -6.14 -4.29 -0.96
CA GLY A 103 -7.46 -4.90 -1.15
C GLY A 103 -7.91 -4.95 -2.60
N LEU A 104 -7.35 -4.11 -3.47
CA LEU A 104 -7.74 -4.06 -4.89
C LEU A 104 -7.50 -5.39 -5.59
N GLU A 105 -6.31 -5.99 -5.42
CA GLU A 105 -5.96 -7.27 -6.01
C GLU A 105 -6.75 -8.43 -5.37
N ILE A 106 -7.08 -8.30 -4.07
CA ILE A 106 -7.84 -9.32 -3.33
C ILE A 106 -9.29 -9.38 -3.76
N GLU A 107 -9.89 -8.23 -4.09
CA GLU A 107 -11.27 -8.15 -4.54
C GLU A 107 -11.49 -8.83 -5.91
N GLU A 108 -10.51 -8.79 -6.77
CA GLU A 108 -10.58 -9.26 -8.15
C GLU A 108 -10.75 -10.78 -8.29
N LYS A 109 -11.04 -11.23 -9.53
CA LYS A 109 -11.33 -12.65 -9.83
C LYS A 109 -10.21 -13.59 -9.38
N THR A 110 -8.96 -13.17 -9.56
CA THR A 110 -7.76 -13.93 -9.19
C THR A 110 -7.33 -13.70 -7.74
N GLY A 111 -8.04 -12.86 -6.97
CA GLY A 111 -7.68 -12.55 -5.59
C GLY A 111 -7.62 -13.79 -4.67
N GLY A 112 -8.44 -14.80 -4.94
CA GLY A 112 -8.35 -16.08 -4.23
C GLY A 112 -7.00 -16.79 -4.46
N LEU A 113 -6.46 -16.75 -5.68
CA LEU A 113 -5.13 -17.31 -5.99
C LEU A 113 -4.03 -16.53 -5.26
N LEU A 114 -4.17 -15.21 -5.15
CA LEU A 114 -3.23 -14.40 -4.40
C LEU A 114 -3.25 -14.73 -2.91
N VAL A 115 -4.43 -14.87 -2.32
CA VAL A 115 -4.57 -15.29 -0.91
C VAL A 115 -3.96 -16.68 -0.67
N ASP A 116 -4.17 -17.62 -1.58
CA ASP A 116 -3.59 -18.97 -1.47
C ASP A 116 -2.06 -18.93 -1.64
N TYR A 117 -1.53 -18.07 -2.50
CA TYR A 117 -0.10 -17.83 -2.61
C TYR A 117 0.47 -17.25 -1.30
N MET A 118 -0.19 -16.26 -0.69
CA MET A 118 0.27 -15.62 0.56
C MET A 118 0.50 -16.63 1.69
N LYS A 119 -0.32 -17.69 1.78
CA LYS A 119 -0.21 -18.73 2.82
C LYS A 119 1.14 -19.48 2.79
N ASN A 120 1.77 -19.57 1.60
CA ASN A 120 2.97 -20.36 1.38
C ASN A 120 4.14 -19.53 0.84
N ALA A 121 3.94 -18.23 0.68
CA ALA A 121 4.97 -17.33 0.19
C ALA A 121 6.16 -17.25 1.16
N PRO A 122 7.39 -17.05 0.67
CA PRO A 122 8.58 -16.92 1.50
C PRO A 122 8.64 -15.52 2.16
N VAL A 123 7.59 -15.12 2.82
CA VAL A 123 7.39 -13.80 3.47
C VAL A 123 7.14 -14.03 4.96
N GLU A 124 7.90 -13.35 5.80
CA GLU A 124 7.78 -13.49 7.25
C GLU A 124 6.59 -12.72 7.82
N THR A 125 6.39 -11.50 7.35
CA THR A 125 5.30 -10.62 7.83
C THR A 125 4.63 -9.91 6.66
N TRP A 126 3.32 -10.04 6.56
CA TRP A 126 2.53 -9.29 5.60
C TRP A 126 2.08 -7.94 6.18
N LEU A 127 2.16 -6.89 5.37
CA LEU A 127 1.41 -5.66 5.58
C LEU A 127 0.24 -5.66 4.60
N TYR A 128 -0.97 -5.64 5.14
CA TYR A 128 -2.20 -5.65 4.36
C TYR A 128 -2.93 -4.31 4.46
N ALA A 129 -3.15 -3.67 3.33
CA ALA A 129 -3.91 -2.43 3.20
C ALA A 129 -5.24 -2.72 2.48
N PRO A 130 -6.36 -2.99 3.20
CA PRO A 130 -7.64 -3.35 2.58
C PRO A 130 -8.20 -2.25 1.67
N GLY A 131 -7.89 -0.99 1.97
CA GLY A 131 -8.37 0.17 1.23
C GLY A 131 -9.86 0.45 1.44
N PRO A 132 -10.42 1.46 0.75
CA PRO A 132 -11.78 1.92 0.97
C PRO A 132 -12.86 0.90 0.60
N ARG A 133 -12.53 -0.09 -0.24
CA ARG A 133 -13.44 -1.17 -0.65
C ARG A 133 -13.26 -2.45 0.19
N GLY A 134 -12.37 -2.43 1.18
CA GLY A 134 -12.02 -3.58 2.00
C GLY A 134 -13.22 -4.26 2.68
N ALA A 135 -14.22 -3.47 3.12
CA ALA A 135 -15.45 -4.00 3.71
C ALA A 135 -16.34 -4.78 2.70
N GLY A 136 -16.16 -4.56 1.39
CA GLY A 136 -16.88 -5.25 0.32
C GLY A 136 -16.16 -6.51 -0.20
N ILE A 137 -14.94 -6.77 0.24
CA ILE A 137 -14.20 -7.97 -0.14
C ILE A 137 -14.89 -9.21 0.47
N ASP A 138 -14.90 -10.28 -0.32
CA ASP A 138 -15.43 -11.58 0.13
C ASP A 138 -14.88 -11.95 1.52
N ARG A 139 -15.80 -12.31 2.43
CA ARG A 139 -15.47 -12.56 3.83
C ARG A 139 -14.48 -13.71 4.00
N ALA A 140 -14.59 -14.76 3.19
CA ALA A 140 -13.69 -15.91 3.30
C ALA A 140 -12.27 -15.53 2.91
N ARG A 141 -12.10 -14.66 1.89
CA ARG A 141 -10.77 -14.11 1.53
C ARG A 141 -10.21 -13.23 2.65
N THR A 142 -11.04 -12.34 3.20
CA THR A 142 -10.63 -11.47 4.32
C THR A 142 -10.23 -12.28 5.54
N ASP A 143 -11.04 -13.27 5.95
CA ASP A 143 -10.73 -14.13 7.09
C ASP A 143 -9.47 -14.98 6.83
N ALA A 144 -9.24 -15.45 5.60
CA ALA A 144 -8.03 -16.16 5.22
C ALA A 144 -6.76 -15.29 5.29
N ILE A 145 -6.85 -14.00 4.93
CA ILE A 145 -5.73 -13.06 5.09
C ILE A 145 -5.50 -12.76 6.57
N PHE A 146 -6.56 -12.54 7.34
CA PHE A 146 -6.47 -12.25 8.79
C PHE A 146 -5.81 -13.41 9.55
N ALA A 147 -6.06 -14.66 9.13
CA ALA A 147 -5.40 -15.84 9.68
C ALA A 147 -3.87 -15.90 9.42
N LEU A 148 -3.34 -15.04 8.55
CA LEU A 148 -1.90 -14.87 8.35
C LEU A 148 -1.29 -13.84 9.33
N HIS A 149 -2.09 -13.28 10.22
CA HIS A 149 -1.67 -12.28 11.20
C HIS A 149 -0.95 -11.07 10.59
N PRO A 150 -1.50 -10.43 9.53
CA PRO A 150 -0.83 -9.31 8.88
C PRO A 150 -0.87 -8.06 9.76
N ILE A 151 0.15 -7.22 9.65
CA ILE A 151 0.02 -5.83 10.10
C ILE A 151 -1.07 -5.18 9.22
N LEU A 152 -2.17 -4.72 9.82
CA LEU A 152 -3.17 -3.95 9.09
C LEU A 152 -2.75 -2.49 8.98
N HIS A 153 -2.85 -1.96 7.77
CA HIS A 153 -2.66 -0.55 7.49
C HIS A 153 -3.90 0.02 6.81
N LEU A 154 -4.59 0.95 7.45
CA LEU A 154 -5.88 1.47 6.98
C LEU A 154 -6.11 2.90 7.50
N SER A 155 -7.10 3.59 6.95
CA SER A 155 -7.60 4.85 7.51
C SER A 155 -8.60 4.58 8.62
N GLY A 156 -8.89 5.60 9.45
CA GLY A 156 -9.91 5.50 10.47
C GLY A 156 -11.31 5.16 9.92
N SER A 157 -11.67 5.69 8.75
CA SER A 157 -12.94 5.38 8.08
C SER A 157 -12.99 3.94 7.57
N GLU A 158 -11.89 3.42 7.04
CA GLU A 158 -11.77 2.03 6.62
C GLU A 158 -11.85 1.07 7.82
N ALA A 159 -11.26 1.45 8.96
CA ALA A 159 -11.36 0.69 10.20
C ALA A 159 -12.82 0.55 10.66
N GLY A 160 -13.57 1.66 10.68
CA GLY A 160 -14.99 1.66 10.99
C GLY A 160 -15.79 0.77 10.04
N ALA A 161 -15.61 0.95 8.73
CA ALA A 161 -16.32 0.17 7.71
C ALA A 161 -16.02 -1.33 7.79
N LEU A 162 -14.75 -1.72 7.99
CA LEU A 162 -14.33 -3.12 8.02
C LEU A 162 -14.71 -3.84 9.31
N SER A 163 -14.77 -3.11 10.44
CA SER A 163 -15.13 -3.65 11.75
C SER A 163 -16.62 -3.59 12.04
N GLY A 164 -17.36 -2.67 11.37
CA GLY A 164 -18.74 -2.34 11.69
C GLY A 164 -18.89 -1.58 13.02
N ARG A 165 -17.86 -0.85 13.45
CA ARG A 165 -17.84 -0.03 14.69
C ARG A 165 -17.75 1.45 14.36
N ASP A 166 -18.45 2.29 15.13
CA ASP A 166 -18.44 3.74 14.93
C ASP A 166 -17.23 4.43 15.59
N GLY A 167 -16.75 3.89 16.73
CA GLY A 167 -15.57 4.42 17.43
C GLY A 167 -14.26 3.86 16.88
N LEU A 168 -13.26 4.73 16.64
CA LEU A 168 -11.99 4.27 16.07
C LEU A 168 -11.29 3.24 16.96
N ASP A 169 -11.16 3.51 18.26
CA ASP A 169 -10.46 2.61 19.18
C ASP A 169 -11.20 1.26 19.30
N ASP A 170 -12.54 1.28 19.35
CA ASP A 170 -13.36 0.06 19.31
C ASP A 170 -13.22 -0.71 17.99
N ALA A 171 -13.10 0.03 16.87
CA ALA A 171 -12.86 -0.57 15.56
C ALA A 171 -11.52 -1.30 15.52
N LEU A 172 -10.46 -0.67 16.03
CA LEU A 172 -9.13 -1.26 16.07
C LEU A 172 -9.09 -2.50 16.96
N LEU A 173 -9.71 -2.46 18.14
CA LEU A 173 -9.81 -3.61 19.03
C LEU A 173 -10.57 -4.77 18.38
N ALA A 174 -11.71 -4.50 17.74
CA ALA A 174 -12.49 -5.53 17.06
C ALA A 174 -11.73 -6.15 15.86
N LEU A 175 -10.93 -5.36 15.14
CA LEU A 175 -10.08 -5.88 14.08
C LEU A 175 -8.90 -6.68 14.64
N HIS A 176 -8.31 -6.23 15.74
CA HIS A 176 -7.24 -6.96 16.41
C HIS A 176 -7.71 -8.31 16.95
N GLU A 177 -8.92 -8.40 17.49
CA GLU A 177 -9.51 -9.69 17.90
C GLU A 177 -9.55 -10.71 16.75
N ARG A 178 -9.74 -10.25 15.51
CA ARG A 178 -9.77 -11.11 14.32
C ARG A 178 -8.39 -11.42 13.76
N THR A 179 -7.48 -10.45 13.77
CA THR A 179 -6.15 -10.60 13.15
C THR A 179 -5.09 -11.11 14.10
N GLN A 180 -5.25 -10.86 15.41
CA GLN A 180 -4.22 -11.12 16.43
C GLN A 180 -2.86 -10.51 16.06
N ALA A 181 -2.87 -9.37 15.37
CA ALA A 181 -1.69 -8.68 14.84
C ALA A 181 -1.80 -7.16 15.04
N PRO A 182 -0.70 -6.42 14.99
CA PRO A 182 -0.72 -4.97 15.11
C PRO A 182 -1.52 -4.28 14.02
N ILE A 183 -2.07 -3.11 14.34
CA ILE A 183 -2.86 -2.29 13.41
C ILE A 183 -2.38 -0.85 13.43
N ILE A 184 -2.26 -0.25 12.25
CA ILE A 184 -2.01 1.17 12.07
C ILE A 184 -3.23 1.79 11.39
N ALA A 185 -3.85 2.77 12.04
CA ALA A 185 -4.92 3.56 11.43
C ALA A 185 -4.49 5.01 11.27
N THR A 186 -4.44 5.50 10.04
CA THR A 186 -4.16 6.91 9.75
C THR A 186 -5.40 7.76 10.03
N VAL A 187 -5.18 8.93 10.64
CA VAL A 187 -6.24 9.88 11.01
C VAL A 187 -5.98 11.28 10.42
N GLY A 188 -5.52 11.31 9.19
CA GLY A 188 -5.23 12.53 8.44
C GLY A 188 -4.14 13.36 9.13
N ALA A 189 -4.36 14.67 9.25
CA ALA A 189 -3.40 15.59 9.86
C ALA A 189 -3.12 15.30 11.35
N LEU A 190 -3.97 14.52 12.02
CA LEU A 190 -3.74 14.11 13.42
C LEU A 190 -2.69 13.00 13.55
N GLY A 191 -2.26 12.38 12.45
CA GLY A 191 -1.24 11.34 12.42
C GLY A 191 -1.81 9.94 12.36
N ALA A 192 -1.42 9.06 13.30
CA ALA A 192 -1.84 7.66 13.31
C ALA A 192 -2.17 7.15 14.72
N ARG A 193 -3.09 6.18 14.78
CA ARG A 193 -3.32 5.32 15.93
C ARG A 193 -2.64 3.98 15.65
N VAL A 194 -1.85 3.50 16.59
CA VAL A 194 -1.09 2.24 16.47
C VAL A 194 -1.49 1.33 17.60
N LEU A 195 -2.22 0.27 17.29
CA LEU A 195 -2.56 -0.79 18.22
C LEU A 195 -1.52 -1.90 18.10
N LEU A 196 -0.69 -2.09 19.12
CA LEU A 196 0.35 -3.11 19.14
C LEU A 196 -0.22 -4.47 19.60
N ASP A 197 -1.06 -4.43 20.60
CA ASP A 197 -1.79 -5.54 21.19
C ASP A 197 -3.08 -5.00 21.85
N LYS A 198 -3.89 -5.90 22.41
CA LYS A 198 -5.18 -5.53 23.03
C LYS A 198 -5.10 -4.49 24.16
N ASP A 199 -3.95 -4.33 24.78
CA ASP A 199 -3.72 -3.47 25.94
C ASP A 199 -2.88 -2.21 25.59
N THR A 200 -2.27 -2.18 24.40
CA THR A 200 -1.29 -1.15 24.01
C THR A 200 -1.73 -0.40 22.75
N LEU A 201 -2.44 0.70 22.96
CA LEU A 201 -2.90 1.61 21.90
C LEU A 201 -2.18 2.95 22.00
N LEU A 202 -1.40 3.28 20.99
CA LEU A 202 -0.57 4.49 20.94
C LEU A 202 -1.17 5.53 20.00
N THR A 203 -0.95 6.81 20.33
CA THR A 203 -1.17 7.92 19.39
C THR A 203 0.17 8.40 18.89
N VAL A 204 0.39 8.33 17.58
CA VAL A 204 1.58 8.86 16.91
C VAL A 204 1.16 10.17 16.24
N PRO A 205 1.60 11.32 16.74
CA PRO A 205 1.12 12.62 16.25
C PRO A 205 1.50 12.84 14.79
N GLY A 206 0.65 13.57 14.06
CA GLY A 206 0.93 14.01 12.70
C GLY A 206 2.14 14.92 12.62
N TYR A 207 2.71 15.03 11.43
CA TYR A 207 3.78 15.98 11.16
C TYR A 207 3.20 17.19 10.43
N PRO A 208 3.58 18.43 10.79
CA PRO A 208 3.07 19.62 10.12
C PRO A 208 3.44 19.65 8.65
N SER A 209 2.49 19.97 7.78
CA SER A 209 2.71 20.29 6.37
C SER A 209 2.56 21.80 6.15
N SER A 210 3.33 22.36 5.23
CA SER A 210 3.27 23.78 4.87
C SER A 210 2.02 24.12 4.04
N SER A 211 1.53 23.15 3.29
CA SER A 211 0.34 23.26 2.44
C SER A 211 -0.20 21.86 2.13
N VAL A 212 -1.47 21.77 1.78
CA VAL A 212 -2.08 20.54 1.24
C VAL A 212 -2.44 20.81 -0.22
N VAL A 213 -1.65 20.26 -1.13
CA VAL A 213 -1.83 20.37 -2.58
C VAL A 213 -2.60 19.16 -3.09
N ASP A 214 -2.18 17.95 -2.71
CA ASP A 214 -2.78 16.70 -3.16
C ASP A 214 -2.67 15.62 -2.08
N THR A 215 -3.75 14.89 -1.81
CA THR A 215 -3.74 13.79 -0.84
C THR A 215 -3.70 12.41 -1.50
N ILE A 216 -3.63 12.35 -2.84
CA ILE A 216 -3.53 11.08 -3.58
C ILE A 216 -2.24 10.36 -3.20
N GLY A 217 -2.38 9.08 -2.87
CA GLY A 217 -1.23 8.23 -2.53
C GLY A 217 -0.61 8.49 -1.16
N ALA A 218 -1.16 9.41 -0.33
CA ALA A 218 -0.64 9.62 1.01
C ALA A 218 -0.71 8.36 1.88
N GLY A 219 -1.81 7.59 1.80
CA GLY A 219 -1.96 6.30 2.48
C GLY A 219 -0.92 5.27 2.04
N ASP A 220 -0.69 5.17 0.72
CA ASP A 220 0.32 4.25 0.16
C ASP A 220 1.73 4.69 0.54
N ALA A 221 2.02 5.99 0.51
CA ALA A 221 3.30 6.53 0.95
C ALA A 221 3.53 6.27 2.45
N HIS A 222 2.46 6.36 3.27
CA HIS A 222 2.51 5.99 4.69
C HIS A 222 2.86 4.51 4.84
N ALA A 223 2.15 3.62 4.16
CA ALA A 223 2.44 2.18 4.19
C ALA A 223 3.88 1.87 3.76
N GLY A 224 4.35 2.49 2.66
CA GLY A 224 5.72 2.36 2.18
C GLY A 224 6.77 2.84 3.20
N ALA A 225 6.53 3.98 3.85
CA ALA A 225 7.42 4.51 4.87
C ALA A 225 7.40 3.70 6.17
N VAL A 226 6.24 3.14 6.56
CA VAL A 226 6.17 2.16 7.67
C VAL A 226 7.02 0.94 7.37
N MET A 227 6.87 0.34 6.18
CA MET A 227 7.69 -0.81 5.78
C MET A 227 9.18 -0.48 5.74
N LEU A 228 9.55 0.72 5.27
CA LEU A 228 10.93 1.19 5.30
C LEU A 228 11.47 1.26 6.74
N GLY A 229 10.72 1.87 7.66
CA GLY A 229 11.10 1.93 9.07
C GLY A 229 11.29 0.55 9.68
N LEU A 230 10.32 -0.36 9.46
CA LEU A 230 10.38 -1.74 9.93
C LEU A 230 11.58 -2.50 9.36
N SER A 231 11.88 -2.33 8.05
CA SER A 231 13.04 -2.97 7.42
C SER A 231 14.39 -2.49 7.99
N ARG A 232 14.40 -1.32 8.64
CA ARG A 232 15.53 -0.74 9.35
C ARG A 232 15.56 -1.07 10.85
N GLY A 233 14.67 -1.95 11.31
CA GLY A 233 14.58 -2.36 12.71
C GLY A 233 13.93 -1.35 13.65
N MET A 234 13.22 -0.35 13.12
CA MET A 234 12.44 0.59 13.96
C MET A 234 11.27 -0.13 14.63
N THR A 235 10.83 0.37 15.78
CA THR A 235 9.54 -0.04 16.34
C THR A 235 8.39 0.38 15.42
N LEU A 236 7.22 -0.26 15.54
CA LEU A 236 6.07 0.10 14.73
C LEU A 236 5.63 1.55 14.96
N ALA A 237 5.76 2.07 16.19
CA ALA A 237 5.46 3.46 16.53
C ALA A 237 6.44 4.43 15.87
N ASP A 238 7.75 4.14 15.90
CA ASP A 238 8.77 4.97 15.25
C ASP A 238 8.63 4.94 13.73
N ALA A 239 8.31 3.77 13.17
CA ALA A 239 8.02 3.62 11.73
C ALA A 239 6.78 4.43 11.31
N ALA A 240 5.73 4.47 12.15
CA ALA A 240 4.56 5.31 11.93
C ALA A 240 4.90 6.82 12.03
N ALA A 241 5.80 7.21 12.95
CA ALA A 241 6.27 8.59 13.05
C ALA A 241 7.08 9.02 11.81
N LEU A 242 7.95 8.14 11.30
CA LEU A 242 8.62 8.35 10.02
C LEU A 242 7.60 8.50 8.88
N ALA A 243 6.60 7.65 8.84
CA ALA A 243 5.56 7.66 7.82
C ALA A 243 4.71 8.94 7.86
N ASN A 244 4.36 9.44 9.04
CA ASN A 244 3.67 10.74 9.19
C ASN A 244 4.51 11.89 8.59
N ARG A 245 5.84 11.86 8.76
CA ARG A 245 6.77 12.84 8.18
C ARG A 245 6.80 12.78 6.66
N VAL A 246 6.85 11.56 6.12
CA VAL A 246 6.83 11.32 4.66
C VAL A 246 5.50 11.80 4.08
N CYS A 247 4.37 11.47 4.71
CA CYS A 247 3.05 11.89 4.26
C CYS A 247 2.88 13.40 4.27
N ALA A 248 3.37 14.09 5.30
CA ALA A 248 3.33 15.55 5.36
C ALA A 248 4.01 16.18 4.15
N LYS A 249 5.07 15.54 3.63
CA LYS A 249 5.76 16.00 2.41
C LYS A 249 5.03 15.58 1.14
N VAL A 250 4.47 14.38 1.09
CA VAL A 250 3.69 13.90 -0.07
C VAL A 250 2.50 14.81 -0.34
N VAL A 251 1.76 15.21 0.69
CA VAL A 251 0.58 16.06 0.50
C VAL A 251 0.91 17.50 0.04
N GLU A 252 2.16 17.92 0.10
CA GLU A 252 2.64 19.21 -0.44
C GLU A 252 2.91 19.17 -1.94
N THR A 253 2.87 17.99 -2.56
CA THR A 253 3.22 17.79 -3.98
C THR A 253 2.00 17.33 -4.79
N GLU A 254 2.01 17.60 -6.10
CA GLU A 254 1.00 17.06 -7.01
C GLU A 254 1.34 15.61 -7.35
N GLY A 255 0.43 14.68 -7.04
CA GLY A 255 0.57 13.24 -7.25
C GLY A 255 1.26 12.53 -6.08
N ALA A 256 1.38 11.20 -6.20
CA ALA A 256 1.82 10.31 -5.11
C ALA A 256 3.35 10.14 -5.00
N THR A 257 4.14 10.88 -5.80
CA THR A 257 5.59 10.60 -5.91
C THR A 257 6.40 11.80 -5.47
N LEU A 258 7.27 11.61 -4.48
CA LEU A 258 8.23 12.60 -4.02
C LEU A 258 9.33 12.86 -5.06
N SER A 259 9.88 14.07 -5.10
CA SER A 259 11.09 14.40 -5.87
C SER A 259 12.34 13.79 -5.22
N ASP A 260 13.47 13.80 -5.93
CA ASP A 260 14.75 13.37 -5.36
C ASP A 260 15.23 14.32 -4.25
N GLU A 261 14.92 15.59 -4.37
CA GLU A 261 15.20 16.61 -3.36
C GLU A 261 14.40 16.35 -2.07
N ASP A 262 13.12 15.98 -2.19
CA ASP A 262 12.28 15.64 -1.04
C ASP A 262 12.77 14.37 -0.33
N PHE A 263 13.22 13.36 -1.09
CA PHE A 263 13.84 12.16 -0.53
C PHE A 263 15.09 12.50 0.28
N ALA A 264 15.96 13.36 -0.27
CA ALA A 264 17.17 13.81 0.43
C ALA A 264 16.84 14.63 1.68
N ALA A 265 15.87 15.57 1.58
CA ALA A 265 15.44 16.40 2.70
C ALA A 265 14.83 15.59 3.85
N LEU A 266 14.17 14.48 3.54
CA LEU A 266 13.60 13.56 4.53
C LEU A 266 14.64 12.60 5.13
N GLY A 267 15.86 12.53 4.58
CA GLY A 267 16.89 11.59 5.03
C GLY A 267 16.48 10.12 4.84
N LEU A 268 15.75 9.84 3.76
CA LEU A 268 15.26 8.49 3.50
C LEU A 268 16.30 7.57 2.84
N ARG A 269 17.33 8.11 2.19
CA ARG A 269 18.43 7.33 1.64
C ARG A 269 19.44 7.02 2.73
N GLU A 270 19.91 5.79 2.76
CA GLU A 270 21.14 5.43 3.48
C GLU A 270 22.32 5.77 2.56
N ASP A 271 23.33 6.47 3.10
CA ASP A 271 24.57 6.82 2.41
C ASP A 271 25.42 5.58 2.09
#